data_f68a462aefec024bb97ea1e0aa401af3
#
_entry.id   f68a462aefec024bb97ea1e0aa401af3
#
_cell.length_a   1.000
_cell.length_b   1.000
_cell.length_c   1.000
_cell.angle_alpha   90.00
_cell.angle_beta   90.00
_cell.angle_gamma   90.00
#
_symmetry.space_group_name_H-M   'P 1'
#
loop_
_entity.id
_entity.type
_entity.pdbx_description
1 polymer ?
#
loop_
_entity_poly.entity_id
_entity_poly.type
_entity_poly.pdbx_seq_one_letter_code
_entity_poly.pdbx_strand_id
1 'polypeptide(L)'
;MKTYQNHAMTDAEARQALADACKQVETNLPLYTYQCQNHSSVNDIYPGCANNQWTCGFWPGEIWLAYEATGDEKFKTAALIQVDSFADRIARKVEVDHHDMGFLYSPTCVAAWKLVGSETGKNAAIAAADQLLTRYQPSGRFLQAWGTMDDPGNYRYIIDCMLNVPLLYWAAQVTGSDHYREIAAAHTATTLANSFRPDGSTYHTFFMNPDGTPKGGRTCQGYKDDSFWARGQAWGVYGSAIGYTYTHDEKFLDVFRKALEFYLSRLPEDMIPCWDMLFAPESGEPRDSSSAAIVACGLLEAAKYVDETEAAQWRTLARQMLASLAANYAVKPGTLGSGQLLHGTYSKKSPYNTCTPEGVDECVSWGDYFYMEALTRLTKDWELYW
;
A
#
# COMPACT_ATOMS: atom_id res chain seq x y z
N MET A 1 -3.16 19.41 -15.80
CA MET A 1 -2.25 18.67 -14.90
C MET A 1 -1.00 19.52 -14.66
N LYS A 2 -0.52 19.64 -13.40
CA LYS A 2 0.72 20.36 -13.07
C LYS A 2 1.91 19.65 -13.74
N THR A 3 2.82 20.39 -14.35
CA THR A 3 4.05 19.86 -14.97
C THR A 3 5.22 20.10 -14.04
N TYR A 4 6.08 19.10 -13.89
CA TYR A 4 7.29 19.16 -13.08
C TYR A 4 8.51 19.17 -14.00
N GLN A 5 9.55 19.90 -13.60
CA GLN A 5 10.82 19.99 -14.36
C GLN A 5 11.90 19.07 -13.79
N ASN A 6 11.52 18.16 -12.90
CA ASN A 6 12.43 17.25 -12.24
C ASN A 6 13.03 16.26 -13.23
N HIS A 7 14.23 15.79 -12.90
CA HIS A 7 14.84 14.66 -13.61
C HIS A 7 13.89 13.45 -13.57
N ALA A 8 13.72 12.80 -14.71
CA ALA A 8 13.01 11.54 -14.82
C ALA A 8 14.03 10.38 -14.78
N MET A 9 13.90 9.49 -13.80
CA MET A 9 14.79 8.34 -13.60
C MET A 9 14.96 7.54 -14.89
N THR A 10 16.19 7.31 -15.30
CA THR A 10 16.53 6.44 -16.44
C THR A 10 16.43 4.97 -16.06
N ASP A 11 16.41 4.08 -17.05
CA ASP A 11 16.42 2.63 -16.77
C ASP A 11 17.70 2.16 -16.06
N ALA A 12 18.83 2.83 -16.32
CA ALA A 12 20.09 2.52 -15.64
C ALA A 12 20.03 2.93 -14.15
N GLU A 13 19.50 4.11 -13.85
CA GLU A 13 19.29 4.57 -12.48
C GLU A 13 18.28 3.71 -11.72
N ALA A 14 17.19 3.28 -12.39
CA ALA A 14 16.19 2.39 -11.80
C ALA A 14 16.81 1.03 -11.43
N ARG A 15 17.61 0.45 -12.33
CA ARG A 15 18.33 -0.81 -12.04
C ARG A 15 19.33 -0.65 -10.91
N GLN A 16 20.06 0.46 -10.84
CA GLN A 16 21.00 0.71 -9.74
C GLN A 16 20.27 0.87 -8.42
N ALA A 17 19.21 1.66 -8.37
CA ALA A 17 18.40 1.86 -7.16
C ALA A 17 17.77 0.54 -6.66
N LEU A 18 17.27 -0.31 -7.58
CA LEU A 18 16.75 -1.63 -7.23
C LEU A 18 17.86 -2.55 -6.70
N ALA A 19 19.07 -2.52 -7.31
CA ALA A 19 20.20 -3.31 -6.82
C ALA A 19 20.64 -2.87 -5.42
N ASP A 20 20.66 -1.56 -5.14
CA ASP A 20 20.96 -1.02 -3.82
C ASP A 20 19.91 -1.45 -2.79
N ALA A 21 18.63 -1.41 -3.15
CA ALA A 21 17.54 -1.88 -2.31
C ALA A 21 17.64 -3.40 -2.03
N CYS A 22 17.93 -4.22 -3.04
CA CYS A 22 18.17 -5.67 -2.85
C CYS A 22 19.33 -5.96 -1.89
N LYS A 23 20.40 -5.15 -1.95
CA LYS A 23 21.52 -5.27 -1.01
C LYS A 23 21.12 -4.91 0.42
N GLN A 24 20.25 -3.92 0.61
CA GLN A 24 19.69 -3.60 1.92
C GLN A 24 18.84 -4.75 2.45
N VAL A 25 17.97 -5.36 1.61
CA VAL A 25 17.22 -6.57 1.98
C VAL A 25 18.18 -7.69 2.41
N GLU A 26 19.24 -7.94 1.64
CA GLU A 26 20.26 -8.95 1.99
C GLU A 26 20.89 -8.69 3.37
N THR A 27 21.23 -7.44 3.66
CA THR A 27 21.79 -7.02 4.95
C THR A 27 20.81 -7.28 6.10
N ASN A 28 19.51 -7.17 5.84
CA ASN A 28 18.44 -7.34 6.81
C ASN A 28 18.05 -8.82 7.05
N LEU A 29 18.34 -9.75 6.13
CA LEU A 29 17.95 -11.16 6.26
C LEU A 29 18.40 -11.79 7.60
N PRO A 30 19.65 -11.61 8.10
CA PRO A 30 20.05 -12.20 9.37
C PRO A 30 19.22 -11.73 10.57
N LEU A 31 18.62 -10.54 10.46
CA LEU A 31 17.86 -9.92 11.54
C LEU A 31 16.38 -10.34 11.48
N TYR A 32 15.80 -10.43 10.26
CA TYR A 32 14.34 -10.52 10.11
C TYR A 32 13.84 -11.76 9.34
N THR A 33 14.68 -12.79 9.12
CA THR A 33 14.20 -14.04 8.48
C THR A 33 13.16 -14.76 9.35
N TYR A 34 13.32 -14.73 10.69
CA TYR A 34 12.47 -15.44 11.65
C TYR A 34 11.55 -14.54 12.48
N GLN A 35 11.51 -13.25 12.16
CA GLN A 35 10.62 -12.26 12.77
C GLN A 35 10.24 -11.22 11.72
N CYS A 36 9.27 -10.37 12.03
CA CYS A 36 8.91 -9.25 11.17
C CYS A 36 9.64 -7.98 11.57
N GLN A 37 9.69 -7.03 10.65
CA GLN A 37 10.00 -5.63 10.96
C GLN A 37 8.77 -4.97 11.57
N ASN A 38 8.98 -4.10 12.55
CA ASN A 38 7.93 -3.23 13.06
C ASN A 38 7.39 -2.32 11.94
N HIS A 39 6.21 -1.71 12.14
CA HIS A 39 5.59 -0.80 11.16
C HIS A 39 6.49 0.40 10.79
N SER A 40 7.31 0.89 11.71
CA SER A 40 8.25 1.99 11.48
C SER A 40 9.57 1.74 12.20
N SER A 41 10.63 2.37 11.70
CA SER A 41 11.93 2.39 12.35
C SER A 41 11.93 3.25 13.63
N VAL A 42 13.00 3.14 14.37
CA VAL A 42 13.38 4.03 15.46
C VAL A 42 14.83 4.41 15.23
N ASN A 43 15.09 5.67 14.92
CA ASN A 43 16.40 6.15 14.47
C ASN A 43 16.91 5.31 13.26
N ASP A 44 16.09 5.17 12.24
CA ASP A 44 16.33 4.47 10.98
C ASP A 44 16.59 2.96 11.09
N ILE A 45 16.37 2.34 12.26
CA ILE A 45 16.50 0.89 12.47
C ILE A 45 15.15 0.31 12.89
N TYR A 46 14.65 -0.69 12.16
CA TYR A 46 13.40 -1.37 12.52
C TYR A 46 13.59 -2.22 13.78
N PRO A 47 12.79 -2.02 14.83
CA PRO A 47 12.64 -3.03 15.85
C PRO A 47 12.09 -4.33 15.27
N GLY A 48 12.61 -5.48 15.68
CA GLY A 48 11.99 -6.77 15.35
C GLY A 48 10.69 -6.95 16.10
N CYS A 49 9.69 -7.55 15.47
CA CYS A 49 8.40 -7.85 16.08
C CYS A 49 7.88 -9.25 15.70
N ALA A 50 6.91 -9.74 16.48
CA ALA A 50 6.17 -10.94 16.11
C ALA A 50 5.27 -10.68 14.88
N ASN A 51 4.89 -11.75 14.17
CA ASN A 51 3.97 -11.67 13.05
C ASN A 51 2.52 -11.47 13.55
N ASN A 52 2.21 -10.28 14.05
CA ASN A 52 0.89 -9.92 14.60
C ASN A 52 0.44 -8.49 14.29
N GLN A 53 1.24 -7.72 13.52
CA GLN A 53 0.86 -6.37 13.09
C GLN A 53 0.29 -6.39 11.67
N TRP A 54 -0.47 -5.34 11.30
CA TRP A 54 -1.06 -5.21 9.98
C TRP A 54 -0.02 -4.98 8.86
N THR A 55 1.18 -4.53 9.22
CA THR A 55 2.27 -4.22 8.29
C THR A 55 3.22 -5.38 8.03
N CYS A 56 3.11 -6.49 8.76
CA CYS A 56 4.09 -7.59 8.69
C CYS A 56 4.28 -8.18 7.29
N GLY A 57 3.30 -8.03 6.38
CA GLY A 57 3.38 -8.55 5.01
C GLY A 57 4.36 -7.82 4.10
N PHE A 58 4.73 -6.58 4.40
CA PHE A 58 5.60 -5.78 3.52
C PHE A 58 7.03 -6.30 3.50
N TRP A 59 7.60 -6.67 4.64
CA TRP A 59 8.94 -7.24 4.69
C TRP A 59 9.11 -8.52 3.85
N PRO A 60 8.27 -9.57 3.96
CA PRO A 60 8.33 -10.69 3.02
C PRO A 60 8.13 -10.28 1.56
N GLY A 61 7.32 -9.25 1.31
CA GLY A 61 7.14 -8.66 -0.02
C GLY A 61 8.45 -8.11 -0.59
N GLU A 62 9.22 -7.38 0.21
CA GLU A 62 10.56 -6.90 -0.19
C GLU A 62 11.52 -8.06 -0.50
N ILE A 63 11.46 -9.15 0.28
CA ILE A 63 12.28 -10.35 0.03
C ILE A 63 11.89 -10.99 -1.31
N TRP A 64 10.59 -11.06 -1.64
CA TRP A 64 10.12 -11.58 -2.93
C TRP A 64 10.55 -10.70 -4.10
N LEU A 65 10.47 -9.37 -3.97
CA LEU A 65 10.96 -8.43 -4.98
C LEU A 65 12.48 -8.56 -5.20
N ALA A 66 13.25 -8.77 -4.11
CA ALA A 66 14.68 -9.04 -4.21
C ALA A 66 14.97 -10.38 -4.90
N TYR A 67 14.16 -11.42 -4.65
CA TYR A 67 14.25 -12.70 -5.38
C TYR A 67 13.97 -12.50 -6.87
N GLU A 68 12.90 -11.80 -7.24
CA GLU A 68 12.57 -11.50 -8.65
C GLU A 68 13.66 -10.72 -9.38
N ALA A 69 14.31 -9.78 -8.67
CA ALA A 69 15.35 -8.93 -9.25
C ALA A 69 16.67 -9.67 -9.45
N THR A 70 17.00 -10.63 -8.56
CA THR A 70 18.34 -11.25 -8.52
C THR A 70 18.36 -12.71 -8.92
N GLY A 71 17.26 -13.45 -8.75
CA GLY A 71 17.21 -14.91 -8.89
C GLY A 71 17.96 -15.66 -7.79
N ASP A 72 18.42 -14.99 -6.72
CA ASP A 72 19.23 -15.63 -5.67
C ASP A 72 18.34 -16.41 -4.69
N GLU A 73 18.60 -17.72 -4.60
CA GLU A 73 17.84 -18.67 -3.78
C GLU A 73 17.81 -18.35 -2.28
N LYS A 74 18.75 -17.53 -1.78
CA LYS A 74 18.72 -17.09 -0.36
C LYS A 74 17.47 -16.27 -0.03
N PHE A 75 17.04 -15.40 -0.96
CA PHE A 75 15.81 -14.60 -0.79
C PHE A 75 14.57 -15.50 -0.82
N LYS A 76 14.47 -16.41 -1.79
CA LYS A 76 13.38 -17.38 -1.85
C LYS A 76 13.28 -18.23 -0.56
N THR A 77 14.41 -18.70 -0.06
CA THR A 77 14.45 -19.48 1.18
C THR A 77 13.93 -18.68 2.36
N ALA A 78 14.39 -17.44 2.53
CA ALA A 78 13.92 -16.56 3.60
C ALA A 78 12.43 -16.22 3.47
N ALA A 79 11.98 -15.91 2.24
CA ALA A 79 10.57 -15.60 1.98
C ALA A 79 9.64 -16.80 2.26
N LEU A 80 10.05 -18.04 1.93
CA LEU A 80 9.26 -19.24 2.25
C LEU A 80 9.15 -19.48 3.76
N ILE A 81 10.19 -19.18 4.55
CA ILE A 81 10.10 -19.22 6.02
C ILE A 81 9.04 -18.23 6.53
N GLN A 82 8.98 -17.03 5.95
CA GLN A 82 7.94 -16.06 6.27
C GLN A 82 6.55 -16.58 5.85
N VAL A 83 6.41 -17.21 4.68
CA VAL A 83 5.12 -17.81 4.24
C VAL A 83 4.60 -18.84 5.26
N ASP A 84 5.47 -19.69 5.80
CA ASP A 84 5.09 -20.63 6.84
C ASP A 84 4.59 -19.92 8.12
N SER A 85 5.23 -18.83 8.51
CA SER A 85 4.78 -17.99 9.62
C SER A 85 3.39 -17.36 9.37
N PHE A 86 3.11 -16.94 8.14
CA PHE A 86 1.79 -16.39 7.76
C PHE A 86 0.72 -17.48 7.66
N ALA A 87 1.08 -18.69 7.23
CA ALA A 87 0.18 -19.84 7.25
C ALA A 87 -0.21 -20.23 8.69
N ASP A 88 0.75 -20.22 9.63
CA ASP A 88 0.47 -20.43 11.06
C ASP A 88 -0.41 -19.30 11.64
N ARG A 89 -0.12 -18.04 11.29
CA ARG A 89 -0.89 -16.88 11.74
C ARG A 89 -2.37 -16.99 11.40
N ILE A 90 -2.70 -17.29 10.15
CA ILE A 90 -4.11 -17.40 9.73
C ILE A 90 -4.79 -18.66 10.29
N ALA A 91 -4.08 -19.76 10.36
CA ALA A 91 -4.62 -21.00 10.93
C ALA A 91 -4.98 -20.85 12.41
N ARG A 92 -4.17 -20.11 13.17
CA ARG A 92 -4.39 -19.83 14.59
C ARG A 92 -5.20 -18.56 14.85
N LYS A 93 -5.57 -17.82 13.81
CA LYS A 93 -6.30 -16.54 13.88
C LYS A 93 -5.63 -15.49 14.78
N VAL A 94 -4.30 -15.33 14.66
CA VAL A 94 -3.53 -14.38 15.47
C VAL A 94 -3.64 -12.98 14.86
N GLU A 95 -4.35 -12.07 15.52
CA GLU A 95 -4.53 -10.67 15.08
C GLU A 95 -4.88 -10.57 13.59
N VAL A 96 -5.99 -11.24 13.19
CA VAL A 96 -6.50 -11.25 11.81
C VAL A 96 -7.96 -10.79 11.71
N ASP A 97 -8.54 -10.30 12.81
CA ASP A 97 -9.93 -9.80 12.81
C ASP A 97 -9.99 -8.31 12.46
N HIS A 98 -9.46 -7.99 11.30
CA HIS A 98 -9.45 -6.65 10.70
C HIS A 98 -9.37 -6.74 9.17
N HIS A 99 -9.46 -5.60 8.46
CA HIS A 99 -9.54 -5.59 7.00
C HIS A 99 -8.18 -5.74 6.28
N ASP A 100 -7.04 -5.66 6.97
CA ASP A 100 -5.70 -5.57 6.35
C ASP A 100 -5.17 -6.93 5.82
N MET A 101 -6.07 -7.85 5.49
CA MET A 101 -5.68 -9.17 4.98
C MET A 101 -4.94 -9.08 3.64
N GLY A 102 -5.27 -8.08 2.80
CA GLY A 102 -4.55 -7.82 1.56
C GLY A 102 -3.10 -7.43 1.81
N PHE A 103 -2.85 -6.45 2.69
CA PHE A 103 -1.49 -6.03 3.04
C PHE A 103 -0.64 -7.15 3.63
N LEU A 104 -1.27 -8.09 4.35
CA LEU A 104 -0.57 -9.22 4.94
C LEU A 104 -0.28 -10.34 3.94
N TYR A 105 -1.27 -10.72 3.13
CA TYR A 105 -1.21 -11.98 2.38
C TYR A 105 -0.92 -11.78 0.88
N SER A 106 -1.18 -10.62 0.29
CA SER A 106 -0.85 -10.38 -1.11
C SER A 106 0.67 -10.32 -1.35
N PRO A 107 1.44 -9.44 -0.69
CA PRO A 107 2.88 -9.38 -0.93
C PRO A 107 3.65 -10.58 -0.37
N THR A 108 3.05 -11.39 0.51
CA THR A 108 3.69 -12.55 1.13
C THR A 108 3.30 -13.86 0.44
N CYS A 109 2.03 -14.23 0.54
CA CYS A 109 1.52 -15.55 0.19
C CYS A 109 1.06 -15.64 -1.27
N VAL A 110 0.38 -14.60 -1.79
CA VAL A 110 0.03 -14.53 -3.21
C VAL A 110 1.31 -14.43 -4.06
N ALA A 111 2.27 -13.59 -3.64
CA ALA A 111 3.58 -13.50 -4.29
C ALA A 111 4.29 -14.87 -4.35
N ALA A 112 4.30 -15.62 -3.25
CA ALA A 112 4.88 -16.97 -3.20
C ALA A 112 4.20 -17.94 -4.18
N TRP A 113 2.87 -17.90 -4.29
CA TRP A 113 2.13 -18.71 -5.26
C TRP A 113 2.49 -18.32 -6.70
N LYS A 114 2.47 -17.03 -7.03
CA LYS A 114 2.76 -16.55 -8.38
C LYS A 114 4.20 -16.84 -8.81
N LEU A 115 5.18 -16.64 -7.92
CA LEU A 115 6.61 -16.74 -8.26
C LEU A 115 7.14 -18.17 -8.26
N VAL A 116 6.70 -19.00 -7.32
CA VAL A 116 7.30 -20.32 -7.09
C VAL A 116 6.28 -21.45 -6.92
N GLY A 117 4.99 -21.20 -7.14
CA GLY A 117 3.93 -22.20 -7.04
C GLY A 117 3.71 -22.72 -5.62
N SER A 118 3.94 -21.91 -4.58
CA SER A 118 3.79 -22.33 -3.19
C SER A 118 2.33 -22.63 -2.84
N GLU A 119 1.98 -23.91 -2.70
CA GLU A 119 0.64 -24.33 -2.26
C GLU A 119 0.34 -23.89 -0.83
N THR A 120 1.36 -23.85 0.06
CA THR A 120 1.20 -23.29 1.41
C THR A 120 0.77 -21.83 1.33
N GLY A 121 1.46 -21.03 0.49
CA GLY A 121 1.11 -19.61 0.28
C GLY A 121 -0.30 -19.45 -0.30
N LYS A 122 -0.64 -20.21 -1.35
CA LYS A 122 -1.98 -20.18 -1.95
C LYS A 122 -3.09 -20.46 -0.92
N ASN A 123 -2.94 -21.55 -0.17
CA ASN A 123 -3.95 -21.93 0.82
C ASN A 123 -4.06 -20.93 1.97
N ALA A 124 -2.95 -20.36 2.42
CA ALA A 124 -2.94 -19.30 3.44
C ALA A 124 -3.63 -18.02 2.94
N ALA A 125 -3.38 -17.61 1.69
CA ALA A 125 -4.02 -16.44 1.09
C ALA A 125 -5.53 -16.64 0.87
N ILE A 126 -5.98 -17.85 0.48
CA ILE A 126 -7.42 -18.19 0.39
C ILE A 126 -8.05 -18.10 1.80
N ALA A 127 -7.43 -18.70 2.82
CA ALA A 127 -7.93 -18.62 4.19
C ALA A 127 -7.98 -17.17 4.72
N ALA A 128 -7.05 -16.31 4.29
CA ALA A 128 -7.09 -14.88 4.62
C ALA A 128 -8.23 -14.15 3.88
N ALA A 129 -8.52 -14.51 2.64
CA ALA A 129 -9.68 -14.02 1.91
C ALA A 129 -10.99 -14.43 2.60
N ASP A 130 -11.10 -15.69 3.06
CA ASP A 130 -12.25 -16.16 3.86
C ASP A 130 -12.39 -15.37 5.17
N GLN A 131 -11.27 -15.10 5.85
CA GLN A 131 -11.27 -14.27 7.05
C GLN A 131 -11.73 -12.84 6.76
N LEU A 132 -11.30 -12.25 5.65
CA LEU A 132 -11.74 -10.92 5.23
C LEU A 132 -13.26 -10.87 4.97
N LEU A 133 -13.84 -11.92 4.37
CA LEU A 133 -15.29 -12.02 4.16
C LEU A 133 -16.09 -11.96 5.46
N THR A 134 -15.54 -12.44 6.58
CA THR A 134 -16.23 -12.38 7.90
C THR A 134 -16.46 -10.94 8.37
N ARG A 135 -15.77 -9.97 7.76
CA ARG A 135 -15.90 -8.54 8.07
C ARG A 135 -16.98 -7.82 7.23
N TYR A 136 -17.72 -8.56 6.37
CA TYR A 136 -18.71 -7.95 5.50
C TYR A 136 -19.98 -7.55 6.23
N GLN A 137 -20.39 -6.30 6.05
CA GLN A 137 -21.65 -5.72 6.53
C GLN A 137 -22.63 -5.60 5.36
N PRO A 138 -23.63 -6.51 5.25
CA PRO A 138 -24.50 -6.56 4.10
C PRO A 138 -25.39 -5.33 3.92
N SER A 139 -25.84 -4.70 5.01
CA SER A 139 -26.69 -3.52 4.98
C SER A 139 -26.04 -2.32 4.26
N GLY A 140 -24.75 -2.08 4.55
CA GLY A 140 -23.96 -1.00 3.95
C GLY A 140 -23.07 -1.44 2.79
N ARG A 141 -23.04 -2.76 2.48
CA ARG A 141 -22.25 -3.35 1.41
C ARG A 141 -20.76 -3.00 1.52
N PHE A 142 -20.18 -3.12 2.72
CA PHE A 142 -18.78 -2.81 2.98
C PHE A 142 -18.13 -3.85 3.91
N LEU A 143 -16.80 -3.94 3.85
CA LEU A 143 -15.97 -4.70 4.77
C LEU A 143 -15.59 -3.77 5.93
N GLN A 144 -16.02 -4.12 7.14
CA GLN A 144 -15.72 -3.34 8.34
C GLN A 144 -14.24 -3.41 8.67
N ALA A 145 -13.60 -2.25 8.90
CA ALA A 145 -12.16 -2.18 9.08
C ALA A 145 -11.67 -2.97 10.31
N TRP A 146 -12.21 -2.66 11.49
CA TRP A 146 -11.92 -3.36 12.75
C TRP A 146 -13.06 -3.20 13.74
N GLY A 147 -12.88 -3.75 14.96
CA GLY A 147 -13.86 -3.68 16.04
C GLY A 147 -14.96 -4.71 15.90
N THR A 148 -15.78 -4.84 16.93
CA THR A 148 -16.85 -5.83 17.02
C THR A 148 -17.90 -5.61 15.92
N MET A 149 -18.28 -6.69 15.21
CA MET A 149 -19.18 -6.64 14.08
C MET A 149 -20.60 -6.17 14.41
N ASP A 150 -21.06 -6.48 15.63
CA ASP A 150 -22.42 -6.15 16.09
C ASP A 150 -22.52 -4.78 16.77
N ASP A 151 -21.41 -4.02 16.85
CA ASP A 151 -21.41 -2.68 17.41
C ASP A 151 -21.50 -1.60 16.31
N PRO A 152 -22.65 -0.89 16.20
CA PRO A 152 -22.83 0.18 15.23
C PRO A 152 -21.81 1.32 15.33
N GLY A 153 -21.16 1.49 16.50
CA GLY A 153 -20.06 2.45 16.68
C GLY A 153 -18.82 2.11 15.87
N ASN A 154 -18.70 0.85 15.43
CA ASN A 154 -17.60 0.35 14.62
C ASN A 154 -17.92 0.25 13.11
N TYR A 155 -19.15 0.60 12.68
CA TYR A 155 -19.56 0.53 11.28
C TYR A 155 -18.80 1.56 10.45
N ARG A 156 -17.58 1.18 10.05
CA ARG A 156 -16.69 2.01 9.25
C ARG A 156 -15.78 1.16 8.37
N TYR A 157 -15.36 1.75 7.29
CA TYR A 157 -14.26 1.27 6.47
C TYR A 157 -13.25 2.40 6.24
N ILE A 158 -12.06 2.06 5.75
CA ILE A 158 -10.95 2.97 5.57
C ILE A 158 -10.51 2.89 4.12
N ILE A 159 -9.98 3.97 3.58
CA ILE A 159 -9.51 4.05 2.18
C ILE A 159 -8.46 2.98 1.86
N ASP A 160 -7.70 2.50 2.83
CA ASP A 160 -6.72 1.42 2.76
C ASP A 160 -7.33 0.11 2.21
N CYS A 161 -8.66 -0.07 2.33
CA CYS A 161 -9.40 -1.19 1.76
C CYS A 161 -9.16 -1.35 0.25
N MET A 162 -8.85 -0.26 -0.45
CA MET A 162 -8.57 -0.27 -1.88
C MET A 162 -7.35 -1.14 -2.24
N LEU A 163 -6.43 -1.39 -1.31
CA LEU A 163 -5.28 -2.29 -1.45
C LEU A 163 -5.49 -3.65 -0.75
N ASN A 164 -6.55 -3.79 0.07
CA ASN A 164 -6.86 -5.03 0.77
C ASN A 164 -7.88 -5.90 0.02
N VAL A 165 -8.86 -5.27 -0.61
CA VAL A 165 -9.91 -5.94 -1.39
C VAL A 165 -9.38 -6.70 -2.62
N PRO A 166 -8.30 -6.30 -3.30
CA PRO A 166 -7.71 -7.08 -4.38
C PRO A 166 -7.45 -8.55 -4.04
N LEU A 167 -7.14 -8.89 -2.78
CA LEU A 167 -7.04 -10.28 -2.33
C LEU A 167 -8.31 -11.11 -2.63
N LEU A 168 -9.50 -10.50 -2.54
CA LEU A 168 -10.76 -11.17 -2.87
C LEU A 168 -10.89 -11.41 -4.38
N TYR A 169 -10.49 -10.46 -5.22
CA TYR A 169 -10.48 -10.67 -6.67
C TYR A 169 -9.52 -11.80 -7.06
N TRP A 170 -8.32 -11.83 -6.47
CA TRP A 170 -7.37 -12.92 -6.67
C TRP A 170 -7.96 -14.28 -6.19
N ALA A 171 -8.57 -14.32 -5.02
CA ALA A 171 -9.21 -15.53 -4.50
C ALA A 171 -10.31 -16.03 -5.44
N ALA A 172 -11.12 -15.14 -6.03
CA ALA A 172 -12.10 -15.50 -7.04
C ALA A 172 -11.47 -16.17 -8.27
N GLN A 173 -10.33 -15.64 -8.74
CA GLN A 173 -9.62 -16.19 -9.89
C GLN A 173 -9.09 -17.61 -9.63
N VAL A 174 -8.45 -17.85 -8.47
CA VAL A 174 -7.78 -19.11 -8.18
C VAL A 174 -8.74 -20.21 -7.69
N THR A 175 -9.90 -19.84 -7.11
CA THR A 175 -10.91 -20.79 -6.62
C THR A 175 -12.06 -21.00 -7.59
N GLY A 176 -12.30 -20.08 -8.51
CA GLY A 176 -13.48 -20.06 -9.37
C GLY A 176 -14.77 -19.66 -8.67
N SER A 177 -14.71 -19.19 -7.42
CA SER A 177 -15.90 -18.75 -6.66
C SER A 177 -16.22 -17.29 -6.91
N ASP A 178 -17.39 -17.02 -7.46
CA ASP A 178 -17.86 -15.63 -7.69
C ASP A 178 -18.16 -14.88 -6.41
N HIS A 179 -18.37 -15.57 -5.29
CA HIS A 179 -18.70 -14.93 -4.01
C HIS A 179 -17.66 -13.90 -3.56
N TYR A 180 -16.37 -14.19 -3.72
CA TYR A 180 -15.29 -13.22 -3.42
C TYR A 180 -15.42 -11.98 -4.30
N ARG A 181 -15.66 -12.17 -5.62
CA ARG A 181 -15.80 -11.04 -6.57
C ARG A 181 -17.02 -10.19 -6.26
N GLU A 182 -18.15 -10.79 -5.90
CA GLU A 182 -19.39 -10.08 -5.56
C GLU A 182 -19.19 -9.18 -4.33
N ILE A 183 -18.55 -9.68 -3.28
CA ILE A 183 -18.25 -8.89 -2.08
C ILE A 183 -17.23 -7.80 -2.37
N ALA A 184 -16.16 -8.11 -3.12
CA ALA A 184 -15.17 -7.12 -3.53
C ALA A 184 -15.83 -5.97 -4.33
N ALA A 185 -16.66 -6.30 -5.32
CA ALA A 185 -17.37 -5.33 -6.14
C ALA A 185 -18.36 -4.48 -5.31
N ALA A 186 -19.09 -5.12 -4.38
CA ALA A 186 -20.00 -4.42 -3.49
C ALA A 186 -19.27 -3.40 -2.61
N HIS A 187 -18.16 -3.81 -1.99
CA HIS A 187 -17.39 -2.94 -1.13
C HIS A 187 -16.71 -1.81 -1.90
N THR A 188 -16.07 -2.10 -3.02
CA THR A 188 -15.43 -1.06 -3.84
C THR A 188 -16.42 -0.05 -4.39
N ALA A 189 -17.62 -0.48 -4.82
CA ALA A 189 -18.69 0.44 -5.24
C ALA A 189 -19.09 1.40 -4.11
N THR A 190 -19.23 0.89 -2.87
CA THR A 190 -19.52 1.72 -1.68
C THR A 190 -18.36 2.70 -1.41
N THR A 191 -17.11 2.25 -1.53
CA THR A 191 -15.93 3.08 -1.32
C THR A 191 -15.82 4.20 -2.36
N LEU A 192 -15.98 3.88 -3.65
CA LEU A 192 -15.95 4.87 -4.73
C LEU A 192 -17.05 5.94 -4.57
N ALA A 193 -18.22 5.53 -4.09
CA ALA A 193 -19.36 6.45 -3.93
C ALA A 193 -19.20 7.43 -2.75
N ASN A 194 -18.45 7.06 -1.72
CA ASN A 194 -18.47 7.80 -0.45
C ASN A 194 -17.11 8.32 0.01
N SER A 195 -16.00 7.62 -0.27
CA SER A 195 -14.68 8.00 0.25
C SER A 195 -13.95 9.01 -0.62
N PHE A 196 -14.36 9.19 -1.86
CA PHE A 196 -13.80 10.20 -2.76
C PHE A 196 -14.68 11.43 -2.77
N ARG A 197 -14.10 12.59 -2.46
CA ARG A 197 -14.79 13.88 -2.51
C ARG A 197 -14.91 14.36 -3.96
N PRO A 198 -15.83 15.31 -4.25
CA PRO A 198 -16.00 15.83 -5.61
C PRO A 198 -14.75 16.45 -6.24
N ASP A 199 -13.80 16.96 -5.41
CA ASP A 199 -12.52 17.51 -5.85
C ASP A 199 -11.43 16.46 -6.10
N GLY A 200 -11.74 15.18 -5.91
CA GLY A 200 -10.80 14.06 -6.06
C GLY A 200 -10.00 13.72 -4.79
N SER A 201 -10.14 14.48 -3.72
CA SER A 201 -9.53 14.14 -2.44
C SER A 201 -10.25 12.98 -1.76
N THR A 202 -9.57 12.30 -0.81
CA THR A 202 -10.13 11.15 -0.11
C THR A 202 -10.42 11.45 1.36
N TYR A 203 -11.44 10.81 1.91
CA TYR A 203 -11.56 10.63 3.35
C TYR A 203 -10.66 9.47 3.80
N HIS A 204 -10.06 9.59 4.99
CA HIS A 204 -9.34 8.49 5.61
C HIS A 204 -10.30 7.36 6.02
N THR A 205 -11.27 7.67 6.86
CA THR A 205 -12.27 6.74 7.41
C THR A 205 -13.67 7.20 6.99
N PHE A 206 -14.51 6.26 6.58
CA PHE A 206 -15.90 6.57 6.30
C PHE A 206 -16.83 5.72 7.17
N PHE A 207 -17.76 6.39 7.85
CA PHE A 207 -18.73 5.76 8.75
C PHE A 207 -20.05 5.53 8.04
N MET A 208 -20.68 4.42 8.38
CA MET A 208 -22.01 4.01 7.90
C MET A 208 -22.98 3.95 9.08
N ASN A 209 -24.27 4.15 8.78
CA ASN A 209 -25.34 3.88 9.74
C ASN A 209 -25.70 2.38 9.75
N PRO A 210 -26.38 1.87 10.80
CA PRO A 210 -26.78 0.46 10.85
C PRO A 210 -27.72 0.01 9.72
N ASP A 211 -28.49 0.95 9.16
CA ASP A 211 -29.36 0.71 8.00
C ASP A 211 -28.61 0.70 6.67
N GLY A 212 -27.29 0.89 6.69
CA GLY A 212 -26.46 0.90 5.51
C GLY A 212 -26.37 2.24 4.78
N THR A 213 -26.98 3.29 5.30
CA THR A 213 -26.84 4.64 4.72
C THR A 213 -25.52 5.29 5.12
N PRO A 214 -24.94 6.17 4.26
CA PRO A 214 -23.73 6.92 4.59
C PRO A 214 -23.94 7.84 5.81
N LYS A 215 -22.96 7.85 6.73
CA LYS A 215 -22.95 8.72 7.90
C LYS A 215 -21.99 9.90 7.73
N GLY A 216 -20.80 9.66 7.14
CA GLY A 216 -19.84 10.70 6.84
C GLY A 216 -18.38 10.28 7.01
N GLY A 217 -17.50 11.05 6.36
CA GLY A 217 -16.06 10.84 6.40
C GLY A 217 -15.42 11.51 7.62
N ARG A 218 -14.36 10.88 8.14
CA ARG A 218 -13.52 11.37 9.25
C ARG A 218 -12.06 10.99 9.04
N THR A 219 -11.21 11.44 9.94
CA THR A 219 -9.82 10.97 9.99
C THR A 219 -9.47 10.36 11.33
N CYS A 220 -8.54 9.38 11.29
CA CYS A 220 -7.79 8.94 12.45
C CYS A 220 -6.36 9.49 12.38
N GLN A 221 -5.70 9.33 11.23
CA GLN A 221 -4.28 9.64 11.04
C GLN A 221 -4.01 10.94 10.29
N GLY A 222 -4.96 11.50 9.52
CA GLY A 222 -4.82 12.84 8.92
C GLY A 222 -4.89 13.95 9.98
N TYR A 223 -4.60 15.17 9.58
CA TYR A 223 -4.57 16.32 10.48
C TYR A 223 -5.93 16.61 11.11
N LYS A 224 -7.00 16.63 10.29
CA LYS A 224 -8.40 16.82 10.70
C LYS A 224 -9.36 16.15 9.71
N ASP A 225 -10.65 16.07 10.04
CA ASP A 225 -11.66 15.33 9.26
C ASP A 225 -11.80 15.80 7.80
N ASP A 226 -11.55 17.07 7.54
CA ASP A 226 -11.64 17.70 6.22
C ASP A 226 -10.25 17.99 5.59
N SER A 227 -9.17 17.49 6.16
CA SER A 227 -7.83 17.57 5.59
C SER A 227 -7.55 16.44 4.59
N PHE A 228 -6.31 16.34 4.12
CA PHE A 228 -5.92 15.49 3.00
C PHE A 228 -4.72 14.63 3.38
N TRP A 229 -4.95 13.58 4.16
CA TRP A 229 -3.91 12.65 4.57
C TRP A 229 -3.21 12.04 3.36
N ALA A 230 -1.90 12.29 3.21
CA ALA A 230 -1.16 12.01 1.98
C ALA A 230 -1.18 10.54 1.61
N ARG A 231 -0.97 9.64 2.59
CA ARG A 231 -0.99 8.19 2.37
C ARG A 231 -2.39 7.68 2.02
N GLY A 232 -3.44 8.23 2.62
CA GLY A 232 -4.82 7.88 2.25
C GLY A 232 -5.16 8.26 0.82
N GLN A 233 -4.70 9.43 0.39
CA GLN A 233 -4.83 9.85 -1.02
C GLN A 233 -4.06 8.89 -1.94
N ALA A 234 -2.87 8.48 -1.57
CA ALA A 234 -2.06 7.52 -2.33
C ALA A 234 -2.73 6.14 -2.43
N TRP A 235 -3.35 5.64 -1.35
CA TRP A 235 -4.16 4.42 -1.39
C TRP A 235 -5.33 4.53 -2.38
N GLY A 236 -6.02 5.68 -2.39
CA GLY A 236 -7.09 5.96 -3.34
C GLY A 236 -6.60 5.93 -4.79
N VAL A 237 -5.45 6.53 -5.08
CA VAL A 237 -4.84 6.52 -6.42
C VAL A 237 -4.47 5.11 -6.83
N TYR A 238 -3.60 4.43 -6.07
CA TYR A 238 -3.12 3.11 -6.49
C TYR A 238 -4.22 2.05 -6.49
N GLY A 239 -5.07 2.04 -5.48
CA GLY A 239 -6.17 1.08 -5.41
C GLY A 239 -7.19 1.25 -6.53
N SER A 240 -7.39 2.47 -7.05
CA SER A 240 -8.22 2.68 -8.24
C SER A 240 -7.59 2.05 -9.48
N ALA A 241 -6.26 2.14 -9.67
CA ALA A 241 -5.58 1.46 -10.76
C ALA A 241 -5.74 -0.07 -10.66
N ILE A 242 -5.55 -0.66 -9.47
CA ILE A 242 -5.74 -2.10 -9.25
C ILE A 242 -7.21 -2.51 -9.46
N GLY A 243 -8.16 -1.69 -9.00
CA GLY A 243 -9.58 -1.93 -9.23
C GLY A 243 -9.91 -2.05 -10.71
N TYR A 244 -9.32 -1.19 -11.55
CA TYR A 244 -9.45 -1.31 -13.00
C TYR A 244 -8.83 -2.60 -13.54
N THR A 245 -7.64 -2.97 -13.07
CA THR A 245 -6.95 -4.21 -13.47
C THR A 245 -7.85 -5.44 -13.34
N TYR A 246 -8.63 -5.53 -12.28
CA TYR A 246 -9.52 -6.67 -12.03
C TYR A 246 -10.90 -6.58 -12.67
N THR A 247 -11.43 -5.36 -12.86
CA THR A 247 -12.84 -5.18 -13.23
C THR A 247 -13.04 -4.66 -14.64
N HIS A 248 -12.07 -3.93 -15.18
CA HIS A 248 -12.17 -3.14 -16.41
C HIS A 248 -13.37 -2.17 -16.40
N ASP A 249 -13.83 -1.73 -15.23
CA ASP A 249 -14.87 -0.70 -15.09
C ASP A 249 -14.20 0.68 -15.16
N GLU A 250 -14.55 1.45 -16.20
CA GLU A 250 -14.01 2.79 -16.47
C GLU A 250 -14.16 3.77 -15.28
N LYS A 251 -15.12 3.54 -14.39
CA LYS A 251 -15.26 4.35 -13.17
C LYS A 251 -13.98 4.38 -12.32
N PHE A 252 -13.21 3.30 -12.30
CA PHE A 252 -11.96 3.25 -11.58
C PHE A 252 -10.90 4.17 -12.20
N LEU A 253 -10.80 4.22 -13.53
CA LEU A 253 -9.89 5.16 -14.21
C LEU A 253 -10.34 6.61 -14.08
N ASP A 254 -11.65 6.87 -14.09
CA ASP A 254 -12.18 8.22 -13.84
C ASP A 254 -11.86 8.71 -12.43
N VAL A 255 -11.99 7.84 -11.42
CA VAL A 255 -11.62 8.14 -10.03
C VAL A 255 -10.11 8.28 -9.91
N PHE A 256 -9.34 7.40 -10.53
CA PHE A 256 -7.87 7.49 -10.59
C PHE A 256 -7.41 8.86 -11.10
N ARG A 257 -7.93 9.31 -12.25
CA ARG A 257 -7.56 10.61 -12.84
C ARG A 257 -7.85 11.77 -11.88
N LYS A 258 -9.04 11.80 -11.27
CA LYS A 258 -9.41 12.86 -10.31
C LYS A 258 -8.55 12.83 -9.06
N ALA A 259 -8.35 11.66 -8.49
CA ALA A 259 -7.53 11.50 -7.29
C ALA A 259 -6.06 11.84 -7.55
N LEU A 260 -5.52 11.44 -8.70
CA LEU A 260 -4.18 11.80 -9.15
C LEU A 260 -4.04 13.31 -9.38
N GLU A 261 -5.00 13.94 -10.06
CA GLU A 261 -4.97 15.38 -10.31
C GLU A 261 -4.97 16.17 -9.00
N PHE A 262 -5.80 15.77 -8.03
CA PHE A 262 -5.79 16.34 -6.70
C PHE A 262 -4.42 16.17 -6.04
N TYR A 263 -3.88 14.95 -6.00
CA TYR A 263 -2.57 14.67 -5.42
C TYR A 263 -1.47 15.56 -6.02
N LEU A 264 -1.36 15.57 -7.35
CA LEU A 264 -0.36 16.38 -8.06
C LEU A 264 -0.51 17.89 -7.79
N SER A 265 -1.74 18.39 -7.62
CA SER A 265 -2.00 19.81 -7.37
C SER A 265 -1.40 20.29 -6.04
N ARG A 266 -1.19 19.38 -5.09
CA ARG A 266 -0.71 19.64 -3.73
C ARG A 266 0.78 19.34 -3.52
N LEU A 267 1.43 18.69 -4.50
CA LEU A 267 2.84 18.36 -4.35
C LEU A 267 3.75 19.58 -4.43
N PRO A 268 4.82 19.61 -3.62
CA PRO A 268 5.92 20.55 -3.75
C PRO A 268 6.77 20.27 -5.00
N GLU A 269 7.85 21.02 -5.19
CA GLU A 269 8.74 20.87 -6.35
C GLU A 269 9.46 19.51 -6.36
N ASP A 270 9.85 19.00 -5.19
CA ASP A 270 10.50 17.69 -5.07
C ASP A 270 9.54 16.50 -5.18
N MET A 271 8.25 16.77 -5.40
CA MET A 271 7.16 15.78 -5.58
C MET A 271 6.89 14.86 -4.38
N ILE A 272 7.43 15.17 -3.19
CA ILE A 272 7.20 14.40 -1.98
C ILE A 272 6.34 15.23 -1.01
N PRO A 273 5.11 14.82 -0.68
CA PRO A 273 4.21 15.63 0.14
C PRO A 273 4.60 15.63 1.62
N CYS A 274 4.05 16.57 2.37
CA CYS A 274 3.93 16.43 3.81
C CYS A 274 2.94 15.31 4.16
N TRP A 275 2.99 14.78 5.38
CA TRP A 275 2.13 13.70 5.87
C TRP A 275 0.63 13.98 5.72
N ASP A 276 0.25 15.24 5.73
CA ASP A 276 -1.06 15.73 5.34
C ASP A 276 -0.89 16.85 4.32
N MET A 277 -1.54 16.72 3.18
CA MET A 277 -1.38 17.63 2.02
C MET A 277 -2.08 18.99 2.21
N LEU A 278 -2.63 19.24 3.40
CA LEU A 278 -3.00 20.59 3.84
C LEU A 278 -1.77 21.47 4.00
N PHE A 279 -0.62 20.87 4.32
CA PHE A 279 0.63 21.57 4.61
C PHE A 279 1.53 21.68 3.37
N ALA A 280 2.24 22.81 3.29
CA ALA A 280 3.34 23.01 2.36
C ALA A 280 4.69 22.73 3.07
N PRO A 281 5.78 22.48 2.34
CA PRO A 281 7.10 22.20 2.91
C PRO A 281 7.58 23.24 3.92
N GLU A 282 7.25 24.50 3.67
CA GLU A 282 7.65 25.64 4.49
C GLU A 282 6.99 25.65 5.87
N SER A 283 5.97 24.79 6.07
CA SER A 283 5.29 24.66 7.36
C SER A 283 6.15 24.00 8.44
N GLY A 284 7.25 23.31 8.07
CA GLY A 284 8.05 22.49 8.98
C GLY A 284 7.39 21.17 9.39
N GLU A 285 6.26 20.81 8.76
CA GLU A 285 5.61 19.51 8.99
C GLU A 285 6.41 18.37 8.32
N PRO A 286 6.45 17.16 8.93
CA PRO A 286 7.19 16.04 8.38
C PRO A 286 6.65 15.60 7.02
N ARG A 287 7.53 15.02 6.23
CA ARG A 287 7.19 14.41 4.93
C ARG A 287 6.54 13.05 5.12
N ASP A 288 5.92 12.55 4.06
CA ASP A 288 5.58 11.14 3.92
C ASP A 288 6.06 10.62 2.57
N SER A 289 7.31 10.18 2.53
CA SER A 289 7.94 9.61 1.33
C SER A 289 7.21 8.38 0.80
N SER A 290 6.57 7.61 1.70
CA SER A 290 5.81 6.41 1.34
C SER A 290 4.67 6.69 0.38
N SER A 291 4.01 7.85 0.53
CA SER A 291 2.88 8.19 -0.34
C SER A 291 3.29 8.39 -1.80
N ALA A 292 4.47 8.94 -2.05
CA ALA A 292 5.00 9.10 -3.41
C ALA A 292 5.38 7.76 -4.05
N ALA A 293 5.94 6.83 -3.27
CA ALA A 293 6.24 5.48 -3.74
C ALA A 293 4.95 4.72 -4.14
N ILE A 294 3.90 4.83 -3.33
CA ILE A 294 2.58 4.24 -3.60
C ILE A 294 1.96 4.82 -4.87
N VAL A 295 1.98 6.15 -5.04
CA VAL A 295 1.44 6.81 -6.23
C VAL A 295 2.24 6.45 -7.47
N ALA A 296 3.57 6.30 -7.38
CA ALA A 296 4.40 5.84 -8.49
C ALA A 296 3.98 4.43 -8.96
N CYS A 297 3.68 3.50 -8.04
CA CYS A 297 3.12 2.19 -8.38
C CYS A 297 1.78 2.32 -9.12
N GLY A 298 0.87 3.18 -8.61
CA GLY A 298 -0.43 3.43 -9.24
C GLY A 298 -0.32 3.99 -10.65
N LEU A 299 0.58 4.96 -10.86
CA LEU A 299 0.86 5.54 -12.18
C LEU A 299 1.36 4.50 -13.18
N LEU A 300 2.30 3.64 -12.76
CA LEU A 300 2.87 2.58 -13.59
C LEU A 300 1.85 1.47 -13.89
N GLU A 301 0.94 1.17 -12.96
CA GLU A 301 -0.13 0.20 -13.20
C GLU A 301 -1.17 0.77 -14.18
N ALA A 302 -1.71 1.95 -13.89
CA ALA A 302 -2.74 2.58 -14.73
C ALA A 302 -2.26 2.87 -16.16
N ALA A 303 -0.96 3.16 -16.34
CA ALA A 303 -0.36 3.39 -17.67
C ALA A 303 -0.44 2.18 -18.61
N LYS A 304 -0.78 0.98 -18.12
CA LYS A 304 -0.99 -0.22 -18.94
C LYS A 304 -2.31 -0.20 -19.72
N TYR A 305 -3.26 0.67 -19.33
CA TYR A 305 -4.67 0.58 -19.73
C TYR A 305 -5.20 1.81 -20.47
N VAL A 306 -4.36 2.79 -20.73
CA VAL A 306 -4.73 4.04 -21.41
C VAL A 306 -3.96 4.22 -22.70
N ASP A 307 -4.31 5.22 -23.52
CA ASP A 307 -3.57 5.50 -24.75
C ASP A 307 -2.12 5.91 -24.44
N GLU A 308 -1.24 5.77 -25.44
CA GLU A 308 0.21 5.98 -25.27
C GLU A 308 0.55 7.42 -24.84
N THR A 309 -0.25 8.41 -25.20
CA THR A 309 -0.02 9.81 -24.80
C THR A 309 -0.20 9.98 -23.29
N GLU A 310 -1.32 9.50 -22.74
CA GLU A 310 -1.59 9.54 -21.32
C GLU A 310 -0.62 8.62 -20.54
N ALA A 311 -0.37 7.43 -21.05
CA ALA A 311 0.58 6.47 -20.48
C ALA A 311 2.01 7.03 -20.39
N ALA A 312 2.51 7.71 -21.42
CA ALA A 312 3.82 8.34 -21.40
C ALA A 312 3.92 9.46 -20.34
N GLN A 313 2.86 10.24 -20.18
CA GLN A 313 2.79 11.26 -19.12
C GLN A 313 2.87 10.65 -17.73
N TRP A 314 2.10 9.58 -17.47
CA TRP A 314 2.08 8.91 -16.18
C TRP A 314 3.41 8.19 -15.87
N ARG A 315 4.00 7.53 -16.86
CA ARG A 315 5.35 6.95 -16.71
C ARG A 315 6.41 8.02 -16.41
N THR A 316 6.31 9.19 -17.05
CA THR A 316 7.23 10.30 -16.77
C THR A 316 7.09 10.81 -15.33
N LEU A 317 5.85 11.02 -14.86
CA LEU A 317 5.59 11.43 -13.48
C LEU A 317 6.11 10.41 -12.45
N ALA A 318 5.88 9.12 -12.68
CA ALA A 318 6.40 8.07 -11.81
C ALA A 318 7.93 8.09 -11.76
N ARG A 319 8.60 8.23 -12.90
CA ARG A 319 10.06 8.33 -13.00
C ARG A 319 10.61 9.58 -12.29
N GLN A 320 9.91 10.70 -12.34
CA GLN A 320 10.28 11.93 -11.63
C GLN A 320 10.15 11.76 -10.10
N MET A 321 9.05 11.16 -9.62
CA MET A 321 8.88 10.84 -8.19
C MET A 321 9.98 9.90 -7.70
N LEU A 322 10.25 8.82 -8.45
CA LEU A 322 11.27 7.85 -8.09
C LEU A 322 12.69 8.41 -8.14
N ALA A 323 12.99 9.31 -9.06
CA ALA A 323 14.27 10.03 -9.09
C ALA A 323 14.45 10.90 -7.83
N SER A 324 13.40 11.61 -7.41
CA SER A 324 13.43 12.40 -6.18
C SER A 324 13.60 11.52 -4.94
N LEU A 325 12.85 10.41 -4.84
CA LEU A 325 12.99 9.46 -3.75
C LEU A 325 14.41 8.89 -3.68
N ALA A 326 14.95 8.41 -4.80
CA ALA A 326 16.29 7.83 -4.85
C ALA A 326 17.40 8.83 -4.50
N ALA A 327 17.26 10.09 -4.94
CA ALA A 327 18.28 11.11 -4.71
C ALA A 327 18.30 11.63 -3.28
N ASN A 328 17.12 11.87 -2.67
CA ASN A 328 16.97 12.66 -1.47
C ASN A 328 16.41 11.89 -0.27
N TYR A 329 15.76 10.76 -0.50
CA TYR A 329 15.01 10.02 0.53
C TYR A 329 15.49 8.57 0.70
N ALA A 330 16.16 7.97 -0.30
CA ALA A 330 16.66 6.61 -0.17
C ALA A 330 17.84 6.52 0.80
N VAL A 331 17.82 5.49 1.64
CA VAL A 331 18.94 5.12 2.50
C VAL A 331 20.16 4.84 1.63
N LYS A 332 21.30 5.45 1.94
CA LYS A 332 22.51 5.28 1.12
C LYS A 332 23.24 4.00 1.49
N PRO A 333 23.75 3.23 0.51
CA PRO A 333 24.53 2.03 0.78
C PRO A 333 25.68 2.26 1.77
N GLY A 334 25.78 1.42 2.79
CA GLY A 334 26.82 1.51 3.82
C GLY A 334 26.53 2.50 4.96
N THR A 335 25.37 3.16 4.96
CA THR A 335 24.93 3.91 6.15
C THR A 335 24.29 2.96 7.18
N LEU A 336 24.30 3.37 8.44
CA LEU A 336 23.62 2.63 9.49
C LEU A 336 22.10 2.83 9.31
N GLY A 337 21.37 1.74 9.21
CA GLY A 337 19.91 1.76 9.04
C GLY A 337 19.40 0.42 8.49
N SER A 338 18.13 0.15 8.63
CA SER A 338 17.50 -1.07 8.12
C SER A 338 16.33 -0.82 7.14
N GLY A 339 15.96 0.45 6.90
CA GLY A 339 14.94 0.81 5.93
C GLY A 339 15.48 1.07 4.52
N GLN A 340 14.57 1.38 3.60
CA GLN A 340 14.86 1.77 2.22
C GLN A 340 14.65 3.27 2.01
N LEU A 341 13.56 3.83 2.57
CA LEU A 341 13.18 5.23 2.45
C LEU A 341 13.11 5.91 3.81
N LEU A 342 13.81 7.03 3.95
CA LEU A 342 13.74 7.98 5.05
C LEU A 342 12.51 8.88 4.92
N HIS A 343 12.15 9.56 6.00
CA HIS A 343 11.13 10.62 6.02
C HIS A 343 9.71 10.13 5.66
N GLY A 344 9.39 8.90 6.06
CA GLY A 344 8.01 8.41 6.14
C GLY A 344 7.34 8.88 7.43
N THR A 345 6.02 8.97 7.44
CA THR A 345 5.27 9.29 8.65
C THR A 345 4.09 8.33 8.81
N TYR A 346 4.17 7.44 9.82
CA TYR A 346 3.07 6.52 10.10
C TYR A 346 1.86 7.26 10.66
N SER A 347 1.98 7.87 11.83
CA SER A 347 0.92 8.70 12.38
C SER A 347 1.47 9.85 13.21
N LYS A 348 0.97 11.06 12.95
CA LYS A 348 1.33 12.25 13.69
C LYS A 348 0.13 12.80 14.45
N LYS A 349 0.27 12.97 15.76
CA LYS A 349 -0.78 13.55 16.59
C LYS A 349 -1.01 15.01 16.21
N SER A 350 -2.28 15.36 16.05
CA SER A 350 -2.76 16.74 15.91
C SER A 350 -3.81 17.03 17.00
N PRO A 351 -4.22 18.32 17.17
CA PRO A 351 -5.34 18.64 18.06
C PRO A 351 -6.70 18.06 17.62
N TYR A 352 -6.82 17.59 16.37
CA TYR A 352 -8.09 17.25 15.74
C TYR A 352 -8.22 15.76 15.39
N ASN A 353 -7.13 15.00 15.37
CA ASN A 353 -7.15 13.57 15.06
C ASN A 353 -7.14 12.70 16.31
N THR A 354 -7.38 11.39 16.14
CA THR A 354 -7.51 10.44 17.25
C THR A 354 -6.33 9.48 17.37
N CYS A 355 -5.33 9.56 16.47
CA CYS A 355 -4.17 8.66 16.53
C CYS A 355 -3.22 8.98 17.68
N THR A 356 -2.37 8.02 18.03
CA THR A 356 -1.13 8.22 18.79
C THR A 356 0.02 8.58 17.86
N PRO A 357 1.02 9.35 18.30
CA PRO A 357 2.20 9.62 17.49
C PRO A 357 3.11 8.39 17.44
N GLU A 358 3.33 7.85 16.25
CA GLU A 358 4.21 6.70 16.00
C GLU A 358 4.89 6.86 14.65
N GLY A 359 6.19 6.53 14.55
CA GLY A 359 6.93 6.54 13.31
C GLY A 359 6.81 7.85 12.54
N VAL A 360 7.06 8.96 13.23
CA VAL A 360 7.05 10.31 12.65
C VAL A 360 8.45 10.61 12.14
N ASP A 361 8.58 10.90 10.84
CA ASP A 361 9.86 11.19 10.20
C ASP A 361 10.87 10.01 10.29
N GLU A 362 10.38 8.79 10.06
CA GLU A 362 11.12 7.52 10.15
C GLU A 362 11.03 6.74 8.84
N CYS A 363 11.73 5.62 8.71
CA CYS A 363 11.39 4.63 7.68
C CYS A 363 10.09 3.93 8.05
N VAL A 364 9.26 3.60 7.04
CA VAL A 364 8.01 2.86 7.22
C VAL A 364 7.96 1.67 6.27
N SER A 365 7.60 0.49 6.78
CA SER A 365 7.76 -0.77 6.05
C SER A 365 6.99 -0.83 4.72
N TRP A 366 5.81 -0.19 4.63
CA TRP A 366 5.10 -0.07 3.34
C TRP A 366 5.81 0.90 2.38
N GLY A 367 6.43 1.96 2.89
CA GLY A 367 7.23 2.87 2.06
C GLY A 367 8.36 2.14 1.36
N ASP A 368 9.07 1.31 2.10
CA ASP A 368 10.17 0.49 1.62
C ASP A 368 9.70 -0.51 0.55
N TYR A 369 8.62 -1.24 0.84
CA TYR A 369 8.03 -2.19 -0.10
C TYR A 369 7.58 -1.51 -1.40
N PHE A 370 6.80 -0.42 -1.34
CA PHE A 370 6.29 0.24 -2.54
C PHE A 370 7.39 0.93 -3.34
N TYR A 371 8.45 1.40 -2.70
CA TYR A 371 9.63 1.88 -3.41
C TYR A 371 10.28 0.77 -4.23
N MET A 372 10.49 -0.40 -3.66
CA MET A 372 11.02 -1.55 -4.37
C MET A 372 10.07 -2.05 -5.47
N GLU A 373 8.76 -2.08 -5.21
CA GLU A 373 7.75 -2.45 -6.21
C GLU A 373 7.80 -1.49 -7.41
N ALA A 374 7.81 -0.18 -7.17
CA ALA A 374 7.86 0.81 -8.24
C ALA A 374 9.15 0.71 -9.07
N LEU A 375 10.30 0.48 -8.45
CA LEU A 375 11.57 0.24 -9.15
C LEU A 375 11.53 -1.06 -9.97
N THR A 376 10.94 -2.13 -9.44
CA THR A 376 10.75 -3.39 -10.16
C THR A 376 9.92 -3.18 -11.42
N ARG A 377 8.82 -2.43 -11.33
CA ARG A 377 7.96 -2.06 -12.46
C ARG A 377 8.66 -1.22 -13.53
N LEU A 378 9.71 -0.46 -13.19
CA LEU A 378 10.54 0.25 -14.18
C LEU A 378 11.57 -0.65 -14.87
N THR A 379 11.93 -1.77 -14.26
CA THR A 379 13.02 -2.64 -14.75
C THR A 379 12.53 -3.85 -15.55
N LYS A 380 11.25 -4.19 -15.43
CA LYS A 380 10.63 -5.33 -16.14
C LYS A 380 9.12 -5.13 -16.28
N ASP A 381 8.51 -5.88 -17.18
CA ASP A 381 7.05 -6.09 -17.16
C ASP A 381 6.71 -6.94 -15.94
N TRP A 382 6.05 -6.31 -14.97
CA TRP A 382 5.83 -6.90 -13.66
C TRP A 382 4.38 -7.34 -13.47
N GLU A 383 4.23 -8.57 -12.98
CA GLU A 383 2.94 -9.12 -12.63
C GLU A 383 2.58 -8.74 -11.18
N LEU A 384 1.40 -8.15 -11.05
CA LEU A 384 0.86 -7.65 -9.80
C LEU A 384 0.76 -8.74 -8.71
N TYR A 385 1.25 -8.49 -7.50
CA TYR A 385 1.03 -9.37 -6.35
C TYR A 385 -0.35 -9.17 -5.72
N TRP A 386 -0.87 -7.96 -5.85
CA TRP A 386 -2.16 -7.51 -5.28
C TRP A 386 -3.37 -8.22 -5.90
#